data_17bc9435437c3fbb19f5f610e4084347
#
_entry.id   17bc9435437c3fbb19f5f610e4084347
#
_cell.length_a   1.000
_cell.length_b   1.000
_cell.length_c   1.000
_cell.angle_alpha   90.00
_cell.angle_beta   90.00
_cell.angle_gamma   90.00
#
_symmetry.space_group_name_H-M   'P 1'
#
loop_
_entity.id
_entity.type
_entity.pdbx_description
1 polymer ?
#
loop_
_entity_poly.entity_id
_entity_poly.type
_entity_poly.pdbx_seq_one_letter_code
_entity_poly.pdbx_strand_id
1 'polypeptide(L)'
;MAAGTVNARLVIADIGGYTRFMNLHRMSLAHAQENTLRLLDAVIDAAPDLELSGLEGDAAFLYVTDPGAEQVTRALAGVTTAMHAAFHTEQQKMESLSVCRCDACHQTGRLNVKVVAHYGEVVLTPRRGGTTLAGVDVILVHRMLKNSVPVDEYVLMTGPVRELAGPPFDGLATSIDEELEGLGEQRLYYVDLAALAEPTAPPERVSWLGRTTYNAAMTARLVPYVVGLKKSEIDLDA
;
A
#
# COMPACT_ATOMS: atom_id res chain seq x y z
N MET A 1 15.25 21.59 15.86
CA MET A 1 14.95 20.66 16.96
C MET A 1 15.89 19.49 16.81
N ALA A 2 16.48 19.00 17.91
CA ALA A 2 17.34 17.83 17.87
C ALA A 2 16.49 16.61 17.43
N ALA A 3 17.08 15.76 16.57
CA ALA A 3 16.47 14.48 16.22
C ALA A 3 16.40 13.63 17.51
N GLY A 4 15.21 13.21 17.90
CA GLY A 4 14.99 12.32 19.02
C GLY A 4 14.53 10.96 18.52
N THR A 5 14.89 9.89 19.24
CA THR A 5 14.34 8.56 19.00
C THR A 5 12.97 8.44 19.63
N VAL A 6 12.03 7.82 18.92
CA VAL A 6 10.67 7.52 19.38
C VAL A 6 10.29 6.13 18.92
N ASN A 7 9.40 5.48 19.67
CA ASN A 7 8.79 4.25 19.18
C ASN A 7 7.67 4.58 18.20
N ALA A 8 7.60 3.81 17.14
CA ALA A 8 6.58 3.96 16.10
C ALA A 8 6.10 2.61 15.59
N ARG A 9 4.84 2.58 15.17
CA ARG A 9 4.29 1.58 14.28
C ARG A 9 4.63 1.98 12.86
N LEU A 10 5.28 1.09 12.14
CA LEU A 10 5.62 1.23 10.73
C LEU A 10 4.74 0.29 9.92
N VAL A 11 4.12 0.81 8.88
CA VAL A 11 3.25 0.04 7.98
C VAL A 11 3.62 0.41 6.55
N ILE A 12 3.88 -0.58 5.71
CA ILE A 12 4.03 -0.36 4.27
C ILE A 12 2.94 -1.14 3.57
N ALA A 13 2.14 -0.45 2.77
CA ALA A 13 1.20 -1.06 1.84
C ALA A 13 1.80 -1.00 0.44
N ASP A 14 2.02 -2.16 -0.18
CA ASP A 14 2.71 -2.31 -1.46
C ASP A 14 1.81 -3.02 -2.47
N ILE A 15 1.82 -2.55 -3.73
CA ILE A 15 1.01 -3.12 -4.80
C ILE A 15 1.75 -4.30 -5.44
N GLY A 16 1.25 -5.50 -5.18
CA GLY A 16 1.75 -6.72 -5.81
C GLY A 16 1.50 -6.74 -7.32
N GLY A 17 2.51 -7.21 -8.07
CA GLY A 17 2.42 -7.30 -9.52
C GLY A 17 2.77 -6.01 -10.27
N TYR A 18 3.07 -4.91 -9.59
CA TYR A 18 3.36 -3.60 -10.17
C TYR A 18 4.44 -3.62 -11.24
N THR A 19 5.61 -4.18 -10.96
CA THR A 19 6.72 -4.22 -11.92
C THR A 19 6.32 -4.90 -13.23
N ARG A 20 5.58 -6.02 -13.15
CA ARG A 20 5.06 -6.72 -14.32
C ARG A 20 4.01 -5.88 -15.04
N PHE A 21 3.12 -5.24 -14.29
CA PHE A 21 2.09 -4.33 -14.80
C PHE A 21 2.71 -3.17 -15.59
N MET A 22 3.70 -2.48 -15.03
CA MET A 22 4.39 -1.36 -15.69
C MET A 22 5.17 -1.81 -16.93
N ASN A 23 5.84 -2.96 -16.90
CA ASN A 23 6.59 -3.49 -18.03
C ASN A 23 5.71 -3.86 -19.22
N LEU A 24 4.49 -4.36 -18.97
CA LEU A 24 3.53 -4.69 -20.02
C LEU A 24 2.90 -3.44 -20.65
N HIS A 25 2.90 -2.31 -19.94
CA HIS A 25 2.13 -1.13 -20.30
C HIS A 25 2.98 0.07 -20.71
N ARG A 26 4.16 -0.16 -21.29
CA ARG A 26 5.07 0.94 -21.75
C ARG A 26 4.42 1.98 -22.63
N MET A 27 3.45 1.59 -23.47
CA MET A 27 2.70 2.50 -24.34
C MET A 27 1.59 3.28 -23.62
N SER A 28 1.18 2.83 -22.43
CA SER A 28 0.11 3.43 -21.61
C SER A 28 0.58 3.77 -20.20
N LEU A 29 1.84 4.13 -20.04
CA LEU A 29 2.50 4.41 -18.75
C LEU A 29 1.73 5.43 -17.91
N ALA A 30 1.21 6.49 -18.52
CA ALA A 30 0.44 7.51 -17.82
C ALA A 30 -0.85 6.95 -17.18
N HIS A 31 -1.54 6.04 -17.88
CA HIS A 31 -2.70 5.34 -17.31
C HIS A 31 -2.30 4.34 -16.23
N ALA A 32 -1.22 3.61 -16.44
CA ALA A 32 -0.70 2.67 -15.43
C ALA A 32 -0.33 3.41 -14.15
N GLN A 33 0.37 4.53 -14.25
CA GLN A 33 0.74 5.38 -13.10
C GLN A 33 -0.48 5.96 -12.40
N GLU A 34 -1.43 6.53 -13.14
CA GLU A 34 -2.66 7.08 -12.56
C GLU A 34 -3.48 6.00 -11.83
N ASN A 35 -3.59 4.80 -12.43
CA ASN A 35 -4.29 3.68 -11.78
C ASN A 35 -3.60 3.26 -10.47
N THR A 36 -2.28 3.17 -10.48
CA THR A 36 -1.49 2.84 -9.28
C THR A 36 -1.69 3.87 -8.18
N LEU A 37 -1.56 5.16 -8.49
CA LEU A 37 -1.74 6.24 -7.51
C LEU A 37 -3.14 6.22 -6.89
N ARG A 38 -4.17 5.97 -7.68
CA ARG A 38 -5.54 5.89 -7.18
C ARG A 38 -5.77 4.71 -6.23
N LEU A 39 -5.14 3.58 -6.52
CA LEU A 39 -5.21 2.42 -5.62
C LEU A 39 -4.47 2.71 -4.31
N LEU A 40 -3.30 3.36 -4.38
CA LEU A 40 -2.57 3.80 -3.18
C LEU A 40 -3.34 4.84 -2.37
N ASP A 41 -3.94 5.85 -3.02
CA ASP A 41 -4.76 6.85 -2.35
C ASP A 41 -5.92 6.19 -1.59
N ALA A 42 -6.61 5.22 -2.21
CA ALA A 42 -7.70 4.50 -1.55
C ALA A 42 -7.22 3.71 -0.32
N VAL A 43 -6.04 3.11 -0.38
CA VAL A 43 -5.41 2.38 0.75
C VAL A 43 -5.01 3.35 1.87
N ILE A 44 -4.43 4.49 1.53
CA ILE A 44 -4.03 5.53 2.50
C ILE A 44 -5.26 6.11 3.20
N ASP A 45 -6.30 6.46 2.45
CA ASP A 45 -7.55 7.00 2.98
C ASP A 45 -8.28 6.03 3.93
N ALA A 46 -8.08 4.73 3.74
CA ALA A 46 -8.62 3.68 4.61
C ALA A 46 -7.89 3.52 5.95
N ALA A 47 -6.79 4.23 6.15
CA ALA A 47 -5.98 4.18 7.38
C ALA A 47 -5.76 5.58 7.99
N PRO A 48 -6.82 6.29 8.39
CA PRO A 48 -6.75 7.69 8.81
C PRO A 48 -5.94 7.93 10.10
N ASP A 49 -5.71 6.89 10.89
CA ASP A 49 -4.91 6.96 12.11
C ASP A 49 -3.40 6.83 11.85
N LEU A 50 -2.99 6.59 10.60
CA LEU A 50 -1.61 6.52 10.18
C LEU A 50 -1.21 7.77 9.40
N GLU A 51 -0.02 8.28 9.68
CA GLU A 51 0.58 9.40 8.94
C GLU A 51 1.37 8.86 7.73
N LEU A 52 1.23 9.50 6.58
CA LEU A 52 2.02 9.18 5.39
C LEU A 52 3.42 9.78 5.52
N SER A 53 4.45 8.94 5.55
CA SER A 53 5.85 9.35 5.45
C SER A 53 6.23 9.67 4.00
N GLY A 54 5.78 8.84 3.06
CA GLY A 54 6.04 9.03 1.63
C GLY A 54 5.50 7.91 0.76
N LEU A 55 5.53 8.16 -0.55
CA LEU A 55 5.28 7.14 -1.57
C LEU A 55 6.62 6.68 -2.15
N GLU A 56 6.80 5.38 -2.26
CA GLU A 56 8.02 4.74 -2.77
C GLU A 56 7.65 3.84 -3.95
N GLY A 57 7.54 4.45 -5.13
CA GLY A 57 7.10 3.75 -6.34
C GLY A 57 5.63 3.31 -6.24
N ASP A 58 5.42 2.03 -5.97
CA ASP A 58 4.14 1.35 -5.81
C ASP A 58 3.77 1.08 -4.34
N ALA A 59 4.51 1.65 -3.40
CA ALA A 59 4.28 1.46 -1.99
C ALA A 59 3.98 2.77 -1.25
N ALA A 60 3.08 2.72 -0.26
CA ALA A 60 2.82 3.78 0.70
C ALA A 60 3.49 3.44 2.03
N PHE A 61 4.42 4.26 2.48
CA PHE A 61 5.05 4.14 3.78
C PHE A 61 4.31 5.01 4.80
N LEU A 62 3.67 4.34 5.75
CA LEU A 62 2.81 4.91 6.77
C LEU A 62 3.40 4.66 8.16
N TYR A 63 3.12 5.56 9.10
CA TYR A 63 3.58 5.39 10.48
C TYR A 63 2.63 6.05 11.48
N VAL A 64 2.76 5.65 12.74
CA VAL A 64 2.20 6.36 13.90
C VAL A 64 3.14 6.19 15.08
N THR A 65 3.38 7.27 15.82
CA THR A 65 4.23 7.26 17.02
C THR A 65 3.43 6.95 18.28
N ASP A 66 4.11 6.55 19.36
CA ASP A 66 3.49 6.45 20.68
C ASP A 66 2.97 7.82 21.17
N PRO A 67 1.83 7.84 21.91
CA PRO A 67 1.05 6.70 22.42
C PRO A 67 0.09 6.04 21.44
N GLY A 68 -0.06 6.53 20.21
CA GLY A 68 -1.01 6.00 19.22
C GLY A 68 -0.64 4.61 18.66
N ALA A 69 0.66 4.26 18.67
CA ALA A 69 1.17 3.02 18.07
C ALA A 69 0.56 1.75 18.67
N GLU A 70 0.32 1.70 19.99
CA GLU A 70 -0.32 0.55 20.61
C GLU A 70 -1.77 0.38 20.17
N GLN A 71 -2.53 1.49 20.12
CA GLN A 71 -3.93 1.47 19.69
C GLN A 71 -4.06 0.99 18.25
N VAL A 72 -3.25 1.53 17.33
CA VAL A 72 -3.24 1.11 15.93
C VAL A 72 -2.81 -0.35 15.79
N THR A 73 -1.89 -0.84 16.64
CA THR A 73 -1.50 -2.25 16.63
C THR A 73 -2.66 -3.16 17.00
N ARG A 74 -3.40 -2.81 18.06
CA ARG A 74 -4.59 -3.58 18.47
C ARG A 74 -5.68 -3.55 17.40
N ALA A 75 -5.76 -2.49 16.63
CA ALA A 75 -6.70 -2.33 15.52
C ALA A 75 -6.16 -2.82 14.17
N LEU A 76 -4.93 -3.37 14.12
CA LEU A 76 -4.23 -3.68 12.86
C LEU A 76 -5.05 -4.56 11.92
N ALA A 77 -5.77 -5.55 12.45
CA ALA A 77 -6.62 -6.40 11.64
C ALA A 77 -7.73 -5.61 10.94
N GLY A 78 -8.40 -4.71 11.66
CA GLY A 78 -9.42 -3.82 11.09
C GLY A 78 -8.83 -2.86 10.05
N VAL A 79 -7.68 -2.26 10.35
CA VAL A 79 -6.99 -1.34 9.44
C VAL A 79 -6.58 -2.05 8.15
N THR A 80 -5.93 -3.20 8.24
CA THR A 80 -5.48 -3.95 7.05
C THR A 80 -6.64 -4.51 6.23
N THR A 81 -7.73 -4.95 6.89
CA THR A 81 -8.97 -5.35 6.20
C THR A 81 -9.62 -4.16 5.50
N ALA A 82 -9.65 -2.98 6.12
CA ALA A 82 -10.16 -1.76 5.50
C ALA A 82 -9.32 -1.33 4.29
N MET A 83 -7.98 -1.37 4.41
CA MET A 83 -7.07 -1.12 3.29
C MET A 83 -7.33 -2.06 2.11
N HIS A 84 -7.44 -3.37 2.39
CA HIS A 84 -7.74 -4.39 1.40
C HIS A 84 -9.10 -4.15 0.72
N ALA A 85 -10.14 -3.89 1.50
CA ALA A 85 -11.48 -3.61 0.97
C ALA A 85 -11.51 -2.32 0.12
N ALA A 86 -10.82 -1.27 0.55
CA ALA A 86 -10.72 -0.01 -0.19
C ALA A 86 -9.97 -0.19 -1.52
N PHE A 87 -8.86 -0.94 -1.52
CA PHE A 87 -8.11 -1.30 -2.72
C PHE A 87 -9.00 -1.99 -3.75
N HIS A 88 -9.70 -3.06 -3.37
CA HIS A 88 -10.57 -3.81 -4.28
C HIS A 88 -11.81 -3.03 -4.70
N THR A 89 -12.36 -2.19 -3.82
CA THR A 89 -13.48 -1.30 -4.16
C THR A 89 -13.09 -0.30 -5.24
N GLU A 90 -11.92 0.35 -5.09
CA GLU A 90 -11.43 1.30 -6.11
C GLU A 90 -11.06 0.55 -7.41
N GLN A 91 -10.46 -0.64 -7.32
CA GLN A 91 -10.15 -1.49 -8.46
C GLN A 91 -11.41 -1.85 -9.28
N GLN A 92 -12.47 -2.33 -8.63
CA GLN A 92 -13.75 -2.64 -9.27
C GLN A 92 -14.44 -1.40 -9.86
N LYS A 93 -14.35 -0.27 -9.17
CA LYS A 93 -14.85 1.01 -9.66
C LYS A 93 -14.11 1.45 -10.92
N MET A 94 -12.80 1.32 -10.96
CA MET A 94 -11.99 1.61 -12.14
C MET A 94 -12.37 0.71 -13.32
N GLU A 95 -12.53 -0.59 -13.11
CA GLU A 95 -12.96 -1.54 -14.14
C GLU A 95 -14.37 -1.22 -14.68
N SER A 96 -15.32 -0.93 -13.78
CA SER A 96 -16.72 -0.68 -14.15
C SER A 96 -16.94 0.67 -14.84
N LEU A 97 -16.13 1.69 -14.50
CA LEU A 97 -16.25 3.06 -15.01
C LEU A 97 -15.40 3.32 -16.24
N SER A 98 -14.26 2.63 -16.38
CA SER A 98 -13.36 2.86 -17.50
C SER A 98 -14.01 2.52 -18.83
N VAL A 99 -13.99 3.48 -19.77
CA VAL A 99 -14.27 3.25 -21.19
C VAL A 99 -12.98 3.09 -22.00
N CYS A 100 -11.83 3.30 -21.35
CA CYS A 100 -10.53 3.10 -21.95
C CYS A 100 -10.30 1.61 -22.22
N ARG A 101 -9.90 1.27 -23.45
CA ARG A 101 -9.58 -0.11 -23.86
C ARG A 101 -8.09 -0.40 -23.89
N CYS A 102 -7.27 0.44 -23.23
CA CYS A 102 -5.84 0.15 -23.14
C CYS A 102 -5.60 -1.02 -22.16
N ASP A 103 -4.51 -1.72 -22.38
CA ASP A 103 -4.16 -2.91 -21.57
C ASP A 103 -4.02 -2.59 -20.09
N ALA A 104 -3.51 -1.40 -19.72
CA ALA A 104 -3.39 -0.97 -18.33
C ALA A 104 -4.75 -0.93 -17.62
N CYS A 105 -5.77 -0.31 -18.26
CA CYS A 105 -7.11 -0.26 -17.67
C CYS A 105 -7.76 -1.64 -17.56
N HIS A 106 -7.49 -2.55 -18.51
CA HIS A 106 -8.02 -3.91 -18.48
C HIS A 106 -7.32 -4.85 -17.50
N GLN A 107 -6.07 -4.57 -17.15
CA GLN A 107 -5.29 -5.44 -16.28
C GLN A 107 -5.14 -4.93 -14.84
N THR A 108 -5.75 -3.77 -14.54
CA THR A 108 -5.76 -3.22 -13.16
C THR A 108 -6.31 -4.24 -12.15
N GLY A 109 -7.30 -5.05 -12.52
CA GLY A 109 -7.86 -6.13 -11.69
C GLY A 109 -6.92 -7.29 -11.37
N ARG A 110 -5.68 -7.28 -11.89
CA ARG A 110 -4.64 -8.28 -11.57
C ARG A 110 -3.63 -7.79 -10.55
N LEU A 111 -3.76 -6.55 -10.12
CA LEU A 111 -2.93 -6.00 -9.05
C LEU A 111 -3.48 -6.47 -7.71
N ASN A 112 -2.60 -6.72 -6.77
CA ASN A 112 -2.88 -7.18 -5.42
C ASN A 112 -2.33 -6.18 -4.42
N VAL A 113 -2.80 -6.23 -3.18
CA VAL A 113 -2.24 -5.42 -2.09
C VAL A 113 -1.63 -6.32 -1.02
N LYS A 114 -0.43 -6.01 -0.60
CA LYS A 114 0.24 -6.64 0.55
C LYS A 114 0.65 -5.58 1.55
N VAL A 115 0.57 -5.91 2.82
CA VAL A 115 0.88 -5.02 3.92
C VAL A 115 1.97 -5.63 4.77
N VAL A 116 2.99 -4.86 5.12
CA VAL A 116 3.97 -5.26 6.13
C VAL A 116 3.88 -4.32 7.32
N ALA A 117 4.01 -4.86 8.55
CA ALA A 117 3.86 -4.09 9.77
C ALA A 117 4.95 -4.45 10.78
N HIS A 118 5.59 -3.42 11.35
CA HIS A 118 6.62 -3.54 12.38
C HIS A 118 6.42 -2.49 13.46
N TYR A 119 6.89 -2.76 14.67
CA TYR A 119 6.96 -1.80 15.76
C TYR A 119 8.38 -1.73 16.27
N GLY A 120 8.96 -0.54 16.25
CA GLY A 120 10.34 -0.35 16.66
C GLY A 120 10.71 1.12 16.87
N GLU A 121 11.99 1.36 17.13
CA GLU A 121 12.55 2.68 17.43
C GLU A 121 12.98 3.38 16.13
N VAL A 122 12.55 4.62 15.96
CA VAL A 122 12.89 5.43 14.78
C VAL A 122 13.36 6.82 15.17
N VAL A 123 14.17 7.42 14.32
CA VAL A 123 14.53 8.83 14.38
C VAL A 123 13.62 9.60 13.42
N LEU A 124 12.86 10.56 13.94
CA LEU A 124 12.04 11.45 13.14
C LEU A 124 12.83 12.70 12.79
N THR A 125 12.92 13.01 11.51
CA THR A 125 13.56 14.21 11.00
C THR A 125 12.59 15.02 10.16
N PRO A 126 12.18 16.22 10.62
CA PRO A 126 11.34 17.11 9.81
C PRO A 126 12.07 17.50 8.51
N ARG A 127 11.38 17.41 7.38
CA ARG A 127 11.87 17.80 6.07
C ARG A 127 10.87 18.72 5.38
N ARG A 128 11.28 19.38 4.29
CA ARG A 128 10.35 20.11 3.43
C ARG A 128 9.37 19.11 2.82
N GLY A 129 8.09 19.25 3.15
CA GLY A 129 7.02 18.39 2.62
C GLY A 129 6.66 17.16 3.46
N GLY A 130 7.25 16.99 4.66
CA GLY A 130 6.87 15.87 5.53
C GLY A 130 7.89 15.51 6.60
N THR A 131 7.80 14.32 7.11
CA THR A 131 8.72 13.74 8.10
C THR A 131 9.42 12.54 7.49
N THR A 132 10.74 12.48 7.61
CA THR A 132 11.53 11.31 7.21
C THR A 132 11.84 10.48 8.44
N LEU A 133 11.65 9.18 8.33
CA LEU A 133 12.00 8.19 9.35
C LEU A 133 13.33 7.54 9.01
N ALA A 134 14.14 7.27 10.03
CA ALA A 134 15.41 6.55 9.89
C ALA A 134 15.65 5.64 11.10
N GLY A 135 16.37 4.54 10.89
CA GLY A 135 16.73 3.57 11.91
C GLY A 135 16.78 2.15 11.37
N VAL A 136 17.27 1.23 12.20
CA VAL A 136 17.34 -0.20 11.84
C VAL A 136 15.93 -0.77 11.60
N ASP A 137 14.96 -0.33 12.39
CA ASP A 137 13.57 -0.78 12.27
C ASP A 137 12.90 -0.30 10.98
N VAL A 138 13.31 0.87 10.47
CA VAL A 138 12.92 1.33 9.12
C VAL A 138 13.51 0.41 8.04
N ILE A 139 14.78 0.03 8.18
CA ILE A 139 15.41 -0.92 7.25
C ILE A 139 14.71 -2.27 7.32
N LEU A 140 14.37 -2.75 8.51
CA LEU A 140 13.69 -4.03 8.72
C LEU A 140 12.35 -4.06 7.97
N VAL A 141 11.49 -3.07 8.16
CA VAL A 141 10.15 -3.07 7.53
C VAL A 141 10.24 -3.04 6.01
N HIS A 142 11.22 -2.32 5.43
CA HIS A 142 11.46 -2.32 3.99
C HIS A 142 11.99 -3.66 3.48
N ARG A 143 12.88 -4.32 4.25
CA ARG A 143 13.38 -5.67 3.89
C ARG A 143 12.28 -6.73 3.93
N MET A 144 11.29 -6.58 4.81
CA MET A 144 10.13 -7.48 4.87
C MET A 144 9.29 -7.49 3.59
N LEU A 145 9.40 -6.49 2.70
CA LEU A 145 8.73 -6.51 1.40
C LEU A 145 9.27 -7.60 0.45
N LYS A 146 10.54 -8.01 0.64
CA LYS A 146 11.14 -9.13 -0.07
C LYS A 146 11.04 -10.38 0.79
N ASN A 147 9.99 -11.14 0.61
CA ASN A 147 9.67 -12.32 1.40
C ASN A 147 9.15 -13.47 0.52
N SER A 148 9.04 -14.65 1.12
CA SER A 148 8.58 -15.90 0.47
C SER A 148 7.16 -16.31 0.86
N VAL A 149 6.33 -15.39 1.37
CA VAL A 149 4.93 -15.66 1.72
C VAL A 149 4.19 -16.25 0.50
N PRO A 150 3.53 -17.43 0.65
CA PRO A 150 3.00 -18.18 -0.49
C PRO A 150 1.61 -17.73 -0.99
N VAL A 151 1.11 -16.59 -0.48
CA VAL A 151 -0.18 -15.99 -0.90
C VAL A 151 0.05 -14.59 -1.45
N ASP A 152 -0.82 -14.13 -2.35
CA ASP A 152 -0.64 -12.88 -3.07
C ASP A 152 -1.02 -11.65 -2.23
N GLU A 153 -2.00 -11.79 -1.33
CA GLU A 153 -2.54 -10.70 -0.51
C GLU A 153 -2.45 -11.08 0.96
N TYR A 154 -1.63 -10.37 1.69
CA TYR A 154 -1.36 -10.69 3.09
C TYR A 154 -1.00 -9.47 3.93
N VAL A 155 -1.13 -9.60 5.24
CA VAL A 155 -0.39 -8.79 6.19
C VAL A 155 0.75 -9.63 6.77
N LEU A 156 1.99 -9.14 6.65
CA LEU A 156 3.19 -9.74 7.24
C LEU A 156 3.65 -8.87 8.40
N MET A 157 3.93 -9.48 9.54
CA MET A 157 4.23 -8.75 10.76
C MET A 157 5.34 -9.40 11.57
N THR A 158 6.03 -8.59 12.37
CA THR A 158 7.01 -9.08 13.34
C THR A 158 6.35 -9.62 14.61
N GLY A 159 7.09 -10.38 15.42
CA GLY A 159 6.60 -10.97 16.67
C GLY A 159 5.91 -9.98 17.60
N PRO A 160 6.56 -8.84 17.95
CA PRO A 160 5.94 -7.81 18.80
C PRO A 160 4.61 -7.28 18.29
N VAL A 161 4.48 -7.15 16.96
CA VAL A 161 3.21 -6.73 16.34
C VAL A 161 2.14 -7.80 16.49
N ARG A 162 2.50 -9.05 16.20
CA ARG A 162 1.58 -10.19 16.29
C ARG A 162 1.04 -10.36 17.70
N GLU A 163 1.88 -10.21 18.73
CA GLU A 163 1.49 -10.34 20.13
C GLU A 163 0.49 -9.26 20.57
N LEU A 164 0.64 -8.04 20.08
CA LEU A 164 -0.26 -6.93 20.40
C LEU A 164 -1.53 -6.91 19.55
N ALA A 165 -1.47 -7.42 18.33
CA ALA A 165 -2.59 -7.35 17.38
C ALA A 165 -3.79 -8.19 17.83
N GLY A 166 -3.55 -9.31 18.55
CA GLY A 166 -4.60 -10.14 19.10
C GLY A 166 -5.62 -10.67 18.07
N PRO A 167 -6.88 -10.96 18.53
CA PRO A 167 -7.93 -11.34 17.59
C PRO A 167 -8.23 -10.24 16.56
N PRO A 168 -8.54 -10.56 15.30
CA PRO A 168 -8.77 -11.88 14.73
C PRO A 168 -7.52 -12.62 14.22
N PHE A 169 -6.31 -12.07 14.38
CA PHE A 169 -5.08 -12.72 13.90
C PHE A 169 -4.71 -13.98 14.68
N ASP A 170 -5.18 -14.10 15.94
CA ASP A 170 -4.99 -15.30 16.72
C ASP A 170 -5.65 -16.51 16.05
N GLY A 171 -4.83 -17.52 15.73
CA GLY A 171 -5.30 -18.73 15.04
C GLY A 171 -5.26 -18.65 13.51
N LEU A 172 -5.09 -17.45 12.91
CA LEU A 172 -4.92 -17.29 11.46
C LEU A 172 -3.46 -17.03 11.06
N ALA A 173 -2.65 -16.49 11.97
CA ALA A 173 -1.27 -16.14 11.69
C ALA A 173 -0.40 -17.40 11.52
N THR A 174 0.27 -17.49 10.38
CA THR A 174 1.26 -18.53 10.06
C THR A 174 2.64 -17.95 10.19
N SER A 175 3.55 -18.68 10.87
CA SER A 175 4.96 -18.26 10.98
C SER A 175 5.75 -18.60 9.72
N ILE A 176 6.70 -17.72 9.38
CA ILE A 176 7.67 -17.91 8.31
C ILE A 176 9.02 -17.37 8.78
N ASP A 177 10.09 -18.09 8.46
CA ASP A 177 11.46 -17.67 8.76
C ASP A 177 12.07 -17.10 7.48
N GLU A 178 12.53 -15.85 7.52
CA GLU A 178 13.09 -15.11 6.38
C GLU A 178 14.51 -14.65 6.69
N GLU A 179 15.42 -14.85 5.76
CA GLU A 179 16.78 -14.30 5.81
C GLU A 179 16.74 -12.88 5.23
N LEU A 180 16.76 -11.87 6.10
CA LEU A 180 16.74 -10.47 5.70
C LEU A 180 18.17 -9.92 5.55
N GLU A 181 18.49 -9.42 4.37
CA GLU A 181 19.82 -8.90 4.04
C GLU A 181 20.33 -7.89 5.07
N GLY A 182 21.45 -8.20 5.72
CA GLY A 182 22.09 -7.38 6.75
C GLY A 182 21.44 -7.44 8.14
N LEU A 183 20.35 -8.20 8.31
CA LEU A 183 19.61 -8.36 9.56
C LEU A 183 19.55 -9.81 10.04
N GLY A 184 19.99 -10.78 9.19
CA GLY A 184 19.97 -12.19 9.47
C GLY A 184 18.57 -12.80 9.47
N GLU A 185 18.47 -14.01 10.05
CA GLU A 185 17.22 -14.76 10.10
C GLU A 185 16.21 -14.08 11.05
N GLN A 186 15.01 -13.85 10.52
CA GLN A 186 13.90 -13.21 11.22
C GLN A 186 12.68 -14.11 11.17
N ARG A 187 12.07 -14.37 12.33
CA ARG A 187 10.77 -15.02 12.41
C ARG A 187 9.67 -14.00 12.26
N LEU A 188 8.91 -14.12 11.17
CA LEU A 188 7.79 -13.27 10.82
C LEU A 188 6.48 -14.08 10.85
N TYR A 189 5.36 -13.36 10.82
CA TYR A 189 4.02 -13.96 10.87
C TYR A 189 3.17 -13.31 9.79
N TYR A 190 2.49 -14.12 8.99
CA TYR A 190 1.57 -13.60 7.99
C TYR A 190 0.15 -14.12 8.17
N VAL A 191 -0.80 -13.33 7.72
CA VAL A 191 -2.21 -13.68 7.62
C VAL A 191 -2.68 -13.37 6.21
N ASP A 192 -3.36 -14.32 5.58
CA ASP A 192 -4.01 -14.13 4.28
C ASP A 192 -5.16 -13.14 4.44
N LEU A 193 -5.10 -12.01 3.73
CA LEU A 193 -6.15 -10.97 3.77
C LEU A 193 -7.46 -11.46 3.15
N ALA A 194 -7.40 -12.38 2.19
CA ALA A 194 -8.61 -12.97 1.62
C ALA A 194 -9.39 -13.81 2.66
N ALA A 195 -8.68 -14.36 3.67
CA ALA A 195 -9.34 -15.09 4.78
C ALA A 195 -10.03 -14.15 5.79
N LEU A 196 -9.65 -12.88 5.83
CA LEU A 196 -10.22 -11.83 6.69
C LEU A 196 -11.28 -10.99 5.99
N ALA A 197 -11.23 -10.94 4.67
CA ALA A 197 -12.11 -10.09 3.89
C ALA A 197 -13.54 -10.62 3.91
N GLU A 198 -14.49 -9.75 4.23
CA GLU A 198 -15.89 -10.02 3.91
C GLU A 198 -16.06 -9.99 2.37
N PRO A 199 -16.97 -10.80 1.81
CA PRO A 199 -17.22 -10.77 0.37
C PRO A 199 -17.56 -9.36 -0.07
N THR A 200 -16.74 -8.79 -0.96
CA THR A 200 -16.98 -7.45 -1.50
C THR A 200 -18.33 -7.43 -2.20
N ALA A 201 -19.18 -6.49 -1.83
CA ALA A 201 -20.48 -6.33 -2.49
C ALA A 201 -20.29 -6.11 -4.00
N PRO A 202 -21.13 -6.69 -4.87
CA PRO A 202 -21.00 -6.46 -6.30
C PRO A 202 -21.08 -4.96 -6.60
N PRO A 203 -20.30 -4.46 -7.56
CA PRO A 203 -20.23 -3.05 -7.85
C PRO A 203 -21.62 -2.50 -8.18
N GLU A 204 -21.98 -1.37 -7.57
CA GLU A 204 -23.22 -0.67 -7.89
C GLU A 204 -23.30 -0.41 -9.39
N ARG A 205 -24.49 -0.56 -9.98
CA ARG A 205 -24.72 -0.24 -11.39
C ARG A 205 -24.43 1.24 -11.61
N VAL A 206 -23.28 1.52 -12.17
CA VAL A 206 -22.85 2.90 -12.43
C VAL A 206 -23.70 3.53 -13.51
N SER A 207 -24.28 4.69 -13.19
CA SER A 207 -25.09 5.45 -14.13
C SER A 207 -24.23 5.94 -15.32
N TRP A 208 -24.86 6.17 -16.47
CA TRP A 208 -24.21 6.75 -17.64
C TRP A 208 -23.52 8.10 -17.30
N LEU A 209 -24.14 8.94 -16.47
CA LEU A 209 -23.56 10.19 -16.01
C LEU A 209 -22.28 9.96 -15.16
N GLY A 210 -22.28 8.96 -14.30
CA GLY A 210 -21.08 8.60 -13.50
C GLY A 210 -19.92 8.17 -14.40
N ARG A 211 -20.20 7.41 -15.47
CA ARG A 211 -19.17 7.02 -16.46
C ARG A 211 -18.61 8.22 -17.22
N THR A 212 -19.45 9.15 -17.65
CA THR A 212 -18.99 10.33 -18.41
C THR A 212 -18.17 11.28 -17.56
N THR A 213 -18.58 11.55 -16.30
CA THR A 213 -17.83 12.40 -15.37
C THR A 213 -16.50 11.79 -15.00
N TYR A 214 -16.46 10.48 -14.72
CA TYR A 214 -15.24 9.76 -14.44
C TYR A 214 -14.21 9.86 -15.59
N ASN A 215 -14.65 9.55 -16.82
CA ASN A 215 -13.76 9.60 -17.99
C ASN A 215 -13.31 11.02 -18.33
N ALA A 216 -14.17 12.03 -18.12
CA ALA A 216 -13.80 13.44 -18.28
C ALA A 216 -12.73 13.85 -17.25
N ALA A 217 -12.88 13.44 -15.99
CA ALA A 217 -11.89 13.71 -14.94
C ALA A 217 -10.55 13.02 -15.22
N MET A 218 -10.57 11.75 -15.65
CA MET A 218 -9.36 11.02 -16.05
C MET A 218 -8.65 11.70 -17.21
N THR A 219 -9.39 12.08 -18.26
CA THR A 219 -8.81 12.78 -19.42
C THR A 219 -8.22 14.13 -19.01
N ALA A 220 -8.90 14.90 -18.16
CA ALA A 220 -8.42 16.19 -17.69
C ALA A 220 -7.12 16.07 -16.86
N ARG A 221 -6.98 15.01 -16.06
CA ARG A 221 -5.75 14.73 -15.30
C ARG A 221 -4.57 14.34 -16.19
N LEU A 222 -4.83 13.68 -17.33
CA LEU A 222 -3.80 13.22 -18.26
C LEU A 222 -3.33 14.33 -19.22
N VAL A 223 -4.19 15.32 -19.53
CA VAL A 223 -3.86 16.43 -20.43
C VAL A 223 -2.52 17.11 -20.08
N PRO A 224 -2.20 17.45 -18.81
CA PRO A 224 -0.92 18.08 -18.46
C PRO A 224 0.32 17.24 -18.85
N TYR A 225 0.20 15.91 -18.77
CA TYR A 225 1.28 14.99 -19.16
C TYR A 225 1.39 14.87 -20.68
N VAL A 226 0.26 14.79 -21.38
CA VAL A 226 0.22 14.68 -22.85
C VAL A 226 0.72 15.96 -23.52
N VAL A 227 0.41 17.14 -22.96
CA VAL A 227 0.89 18.45 -23.49
C VAL A 227 2.23 18.88 -22.94
N GLY A 228 2.93 18.04 -22.15
CA GLY A 228 4.27 18.29 -21.63
C GLY A 228 4.35 19.36 -20.53
N LEU A 229 3.23 19.75 -19.92
CA LEU A 229 3.18 20.70 -18.79
C LEU A 229 3.57 20.04 -17.46
N LYS A 230 3.41 18.73 -17.31
CA LYS A 230 3.95 17.92 -16.22
C LYS A 230 4.88 16.86 -16.79
N LYS A 231 6.04 16.73 -16.21
CA LYS A 231 6.95 15.59 -16.45
C LYS A 231 6.64 14.52 -15.42
N SER A 232 6.77 13.25 -15.81
CA SER A 232 6.84 12.15 -14.86
C SER A 232 8.05 12.38 -13.94
N GLU A 233 7.87 12.32 -12.63
CA GLU A 233 8.97 12.45 -11.66
C GLU A 233 9.83 11.17 -11.56
N ILE A 234 9.53 10.17 -12.38
CA ILE A 234 10.31 8.94 -12.45
C ILE A 234 11.48 9.16 -13.39
N ASP A 235 12.66 9.33 -12.81
CA ASP A 235 13.92 9.26 -13.54
C ASP A 235 14.28 7.77 -13.72
N LEU A 236 14.22 7.29 -14.97
CA LEU A 236 14.53 5.90 -15.31
C LEU A 236 16.05 5.62 -15.35
N ASP A 237 16.87 6.65 -15.14
CA ASP A 237 18.33 6.58 -15.16
C ASP A 237 18.96 6.75 -13.75
N ALA A 238 18.16 6.67 -12.66
CA ALA A 238 18.62 6.75 -11.28
C ALA A 238 18.70 5.37 -10.61
#